data_5eefc6bf1bb790987fca83112ce46188
#
_entry.id   5eefc6bf1bb790987fca83112ce46188
#
_cell.length_a   1.000
_cell.length_b   1.000
_cell.length_c   1.000
_cell.angle_alpha   90.00
_cell.angle_beta   90.00
_cell.angle_gamma   90.00
#
_symmetry.space_group_name_H-M   'P 1'
#
loop_
_entity.id
_entity.type
_entity.pdbx_description
1 polymer ?
#
loop_
_entity_poly.entity_id
_entity_poly.type
_entity_poly.pdbx_seq_one_letter_code
_entity_poly.pdbx_strand_id
1 'polypeptide(L)'
;LASTDPSKVSFVVGGTTNTSTLIIMQDFLNKSGISNSAYSNSYQSSTPDLSKDYLFNGTIADIEEADVCLIINANPRLEATLLNARLRKRYLQGGFDVAYIGSQTDLTFPATHIGTSTHSLNRIAEGKHHFCQILANAKNPLILIGEDDINSSIASSCILSLSAKI
;
A
#
# COMPACT_ATOMS: atom_id res chain seq x y z
N LEU A 1 -24.46 -22.51 19.67
CA LEU A 1 -25.12 -22.40 18.36
C LEU A 1 -26.42 -23.22 18.32
N ALA A 2 -26.42 -24.44 18.82
CA ALA A 2 -27.60 -25.37 18.79
C ALA A 2 -28.86 -24.82 19.53
N SER A 3 -28.70 -23.87 20.46
CA SER A 3 -29.78 -23.29 21.26
C SER A 3 -30.11 -21.83 20.86
N THR A 4 -29.43 -21.30 19.86
CA THR A 4 -29.55 -19.89 19.43
C THR A 4 -30.34 -19.84 18.12
N ASP A 5 -31.26 -18.89 18.01
CA ASP A 5 -31.98 -18.61 16.77
C ASP A 5 -30.99 -18.26 15.65
N PRO A 6 -30.99 -18.95 14.50
CA PRO A 6 -30.08 -18.67 13.39
C PRO A 6 -30.10 -17.23 12.90
N SER A 7 -31.25 -16.53 13.01
CA SER A 7 -31.38 -15.13 12.62
C SER A 7 -30.55 -14.16 13.48
N LYS A 8 -30.18 -14.58 14.69
CA LYS A 8 -29.37 -13.80 15.65
C LYS A 8 -27.88 -14.11 15.56
N VAL A 9 -27.50 -15.02 14.67
CA VAL A 9 -26.09 -15.41 14.45
C VAL A 9 -25.59 -14.71 13.20
N SER A 10 -24.48 -14.01 13.32
CA SER A 10 -23.77 -13.42 12.18
C SER A 10 -22.39 -14.05 12.05
N PHE A 11 -21.98 -14.29 10.82
CA PHE A 11 -20.70 -14.88 10.50
C PHE A 11 -19.85 -13.87 9.72
N VAL A 12 -18.63 -13.62 10.21
CA VAL A 12 -17.70 -12.69 9.54
C VAL A 12 -16.42 -13.46 9.17
N VAL A 13 -16.04 -13.36 7.92
CA VAL A 13 -14.84 -14.03 7.37
C VAL A 13 -13.80 -13.00 6.99
N GLY A 14 -12.56 -13.23 7.40
CA GLY A 14 -11.43 -12.37 7.06
C GLY A 14 -10.82 -12.68 5.69
N GLY A 15 -10.12 -11.70 5.10
CA GLY A 15 -9.53 -11.79 3.76
C GLY A 15 -8.39 -12.82 3.60
N THR A 16 -7.78 -13.27 4.70
CA THR A 16 -6.70 -14.28 4.68
C THR A 16 -7.21 -15.71 4.80
N THR A 17 -8.55 -15.91 4.77
CA THR A 17 -9.14 -17.23 4.94
C THR A 17 -8.94 -18.10 3.68
N ASN A 18 -8.47 -19.31 3.88
CA ASN A 18 -8.22 -20.28 2.82
C ASN A 18 -9.56 -20.70 2.16
N THR A 19 -9.54 -20.91 0.84
CA THR A 19 -10.70 -21.31 0.03
C THR A 19 -11.39 -22.58 0.54
N SER A 20 -10.62 -23.60 0.97
CA SER A 20 -11.19 -24.82 1.52
C SER A 20 -12.02 -24.55 2.78
N THR A 21 -11.54 -23.66 3.65
CA THR A 21 -12.26 -23.21 4.84
C THR A 21 -13.54 -22.49 4.46
N LEU A 22 -13.50 -21.62 3.45
CA LEU A 22 -14.69 -20.90 2.98
C LEU A 22 -15.79 -21.84 2.49
N ILE A 23 -15.43 -22.91 1.75
CA ILE A 23 -16.39 -23.91 1.25
C ILE A 23 -17.04 -24.65 2.44
N ILE A 24 -16.22 -25.14 3.38
CA ILE A 24 -16.73 -25.84 4.56
C ILE A 24 -17.65 -24.92 5.40
N MET A 25 -17.27 -23.67 5.53
CA MET A 25 -18.07 -22.67 6.25
C MET A 25 -19.39 -22.39 5.54
N GLN A 26 -19.39 -22.27 4.22
CA GLN A 26 -20.61 -22.10 3.44
C GLN A 26 -21.58 -23.28 3.64
N ASP A 27 -21.06 -24.50 3.61
CA ASP A 27 -21.85 -25.70 3.86
C ASP A 27 -22.40 -25.73 5.29
N PHE A 28 -21.60 -25.33 6.26
CA PHE A 28 -22.03 -25.22 7.66
C PHE A 28 -23.14 -24.19 7.84
N LEU A 29 -23.01 -23.00 7.25
CA LEU A 29 -24.03 -21.93 7.30
C LEU A 29 -25.35 -22.41 6.67
N ASN A 30 -25.28 -23.04 5.51
CA ASN A 30 -26.45 -23.60 4.82
C ASN A 30 -27.18 -24.68 5.66
N LYS A 31 -26.42 -25.60 6.27
CA LYS A 31 -26.97 -26.63 7.14
C LYS A 31 -27.54 -26.10 8.45
N SER A 32 -26.98 -25.00 8.95
CA SER A 32 -27.43 -24.37 10.20
C SER A 32 -28.54 -23.34 9.99
N GLY A 33 -28.94 -23.05 8.75
CA GLY A 33 -29.95 -22.04 8.41
C GLY A 33 -29.52 -20.62 8.73
N ILE A 34 -28.21 -20.34 8.83
CA ILE A 34 -27.67 -19.00 9.11
C ILE A 34 -27.51 -18.26 7.78
N SER A 35 -28.28 -17.18 7.59
CA SER A 35 -28.23 -16.36 6.38
C SER A 35 -27.33 -15.11 6.51
N ASN A 36 -27.01 -14.71 7.73
CA ASN A 36 -26.23 -13.49 7.99
C ASN A 36 -24.72 -13.82 7.90
N SER A 37 -24.16 -13.70 6.70
CA SER A 37 -22.72 -13.79 6.50
C SER A 37 -22.18 -12.51 5.89
N ALA A 38 -21.03 -12.06 6.38
CA ALA A 38 -20.30 -10.93 5.86
C ALA A 38 -18.86 -11.31 5.59
N TYR A 39 -18.32 -10.81 4.51
CA TYR A 39 -16.90 -10.90 4.21
C TYR A 39 -16.24 -9.60 4.60
N SER A 40 -15.27 -9.67 5.53
CA SER A 40 -14.43 -8.52 5.86
C SER A 40 -13.44 -8.34 4.73
N ASN A 41 -13.84 -7.57 3.72
CA ASN A 41 -12.95 -7.18 2.66
C ASN A 41 -12.23 -5.90 3.08
N SER A 42 -10.95 -6.01 3.39
CA SER A 42 -10.06 -4.84 3.53
C SER A 42 -9.88 -4.13 2.18
N TYR A 43 -10.18 -4.82 1.10
CA TYR A 43 -10.12 -4.34 -0.27
C TYR A 43 -11.46 -3.76 -0.70
N GLN A 44 -11.87 -2.63 -0.14
CA GLN A 44 -12.86 -1.80 -0.82
C GLN A 44 -12.11 -1.10 -1.97
N SER A 45 -12.02 -1.82 -3.07
CA SER A 45 -11.39 -1.33 -4.26
C SER A 45 -12.14 -0.13 -4.83
N SER A 46 -11.54 1.03 -4.78
CA SER A 46 -11.57 1.81 -5.98
C SER A 46 -10.74 0.99 -6.98
N THR A 47 -11.38 0.19 -7.83
CA THR A 47 -10.65 -0.57 -8.84
C THR A 47 -10.05 0.44 -9.81
N PRO A 48 -8.74 0.71 -9.74
CA PRO A 48 -8.12 1.50 -10.77
C PRO A 48 -8.21 0.69 -12.06
N ASP A 49 -8.73 1.29 -13.11
CA ASP A 49 -8.87 0.66 -14.43
C ASP A 49 -7.52 0.35 -15.08
N LEU A 50 -6.46 0.97 -14.57
CA LEU A 50 -5.12 0.85 -15.13
C LEU A 50 -4.26 -0.08 -14.28
N SER A 51 -3.69 -1.09 -14.89
CA SER A 51 -2.78 -2.05 -14.22
C SER A 51 -1.58 -1.36 -13.54
N LYS A 52 -1.14 -0.22 -14.05
CA LYS A 52 -0.07 0.59 -13.43
C LYS A 52 -0.40 1.10 -12.03
N ASP A 53 -1.67 1.17 -11.66
CA ASP A 53 -2.11 1.74 -10.39
C ASP A 53 -2.15 0.70 -9.25
N TYR A 54 -2.05 -0.60 -9.56
CA TYR A 54 -2.08 -1.69 -8.58
C TYR A 54 -0.98 -2.74 -8.77
N LEU A 55 -0.21 -2.68 -9.84
CA LEU A 55 0.93 -3.56 -10.07
C LEU A 55 2.24 -2.79 -9.95
N PHE A 56 3.27 -3.43 -9.46
CA PHE A 56 4.61 -2.90 -9.52
C PHE A 56 5.07 -2.81 -10.98
N ASN A 57 5.27 -1.61 -11.49
CA ASN A 57 5.50 -1.35 -12.91
C ASN A 57 6.90 -1.69 -13.41
N GLY A 58 7.83 -1.90 -12.49
CA GLY A 58 9.20 -2.30 -12.78
C GLY A 58 9.50 -3.71 -12.29
N THR A 59 10.73 -4.11 -12.45
CA THR A 59 11.28 -5.30 -11.81
C THR A 59 11.99 -4.94 -10.50
N ILE A 60 12.18 -5.91 -9.63
CA ILE A 60 12.99 -5.68 -8.41
C ILE A 60 14.43 -5.29 -8.77
N ALA A 61 14.93 -5.66 -9.94
CA ALA A 61 16.23 -5.27 -10.42
C ALA A 61 16.33 -3.78 -10.78
N ASP A 62 15.24 -3.18 -11.27
CA ASP A 62 15.19 -1.77 -11.66
C ASP A 62 15.41 -0.82 -10.47
N ILE A 63 15.18 -1.31 -9.24
CA ILE A 63 15.49 -0.56 -8.02
C ILE A 63 16.99 -0.22 -7.95
N GLU A 64 17.85 -1.07 -8.49
CA GLU A 64 19.30 -0.84 -8.48
C GLU A 64 19.73 0.29 -9.46
N GLU A 65 18.87 0.64 -10.41
CA GLU A 65 19.07 1.72 -11.37
C GLU A 65 18.39 3.04 -10.96
N ALA A 66 17.53 2.99 -9.93
CA ALA A 66 16.82 4.16 -9.45
C ALA A 66 17.80 5.18 -8.82
N ASP A 67 17.56 6.46 -9.06
CA ASP A 67 18.34 7.58 -8.51
C ASP A 67 17.61 8.34 -7.40
N VAL A 68 16.28 8.25 -7.38
CA VAL A 68 15.43 8.85 -6.34
C VAL A 68 14.33 7.87 -5.96
N CYS A 69 13.95 7.84 -4.68
CA CYS A 69 12.80 7.08 -4.20
C CYS A 69 11.91 7.95 -3.30
N LEU A 70 10.62 8.02 -3.64
CA LEU A 70 9.59 8.59 -2.79
C LEU A 70 8.69 7.47 -2.26
N ILE A 71 8.67 7.31 -0.93
CA ILE A 71 7.83 6.32 -0.24
C ILE A 71 6.61 7.05 0.33
N ILE A 72 5.41 6.58 0.01
CA ILE A 72 4.15 7.17 0.44
C ILE A 72 3.43 6.14 1.30
N ASN A 73 3.31 6.47 2.58
CA ASN A 73 2.57 5.73 3.60
C ASN A 73 2.82 4.21 3.61
N ALA A 74 4.05 3.82 3.32
CA ALA A 74 4.52 2.44 3.35
C ALA A 74 5.66 2.27 4.34
N ASN A 75 5.71 1.11 4.97
CA ASN A 75 6.87 0.69 5.75
C ASN A 75 7.52 -0.55 5.11
N PRO A 76 8.35 -0.37 4.07
CA PRO A 76 8.95 -1.49 3.36
C PRO A 76 9.82 -2.38 4.27
N ARG A 77 10.28 -1.89 5.42
CA ARG A 77 10.99 -2.73 6.39
C ARG A 77 10.11 -3.84 6.98
N LEU A 78 8.83 -3.56 7.20
CA LEU A 78 7.88 -4.50 7.80
C LEU A 78 7.01 -5.20 6.74
N GLU A 79 6.56 -4.47 5.73
CA GLU A 79 5.61 -4.93 4.73
C GLU A 79 6.28 -5.68 3.57
N ALA A 80 7.50 -5.23 3.18
CA ALA A 80 8.23 -5.76 2.04
C ALA A 80 9.74 -5.82 2.32
N THR A 81 10.16 -6.66 3.25
CA THR A 81 11.53 -6.70 3.78
C THR A 81 12.60 -6.93 2.71
N LEU A 82 12.33 -7.75 1.70
CA LEU A 82 13.26 -7.97 0.59
C LEU A 82 13.40 -6.74 -0.31
N LEU A 83 12.31 -6.00 -0.51
CA LEU A 83 12.33 -4.71 -1.22
C LEU A 83 13.18 -3.70 -0.44
N ASN A 84 12.96 -3.60 0.88
CA ASN A 84 13.75 -2.72 1.73
C ASN A 84 15.26 -3.06 1.71
N ALA A 85 15.60 -4.34 1.66
CA ALA A 85 17.00 -4.77 1.53
C ALA A 85 17.61 -4.31 0.20
N ARG A 86 16.83 -4.32 -0.90
CA ARG A 86 17.27 -3.79 -2.22
C ARG A 86 17.43 -2.28 -2.21
N LEU A 87 16.47 -1.55 -1.62
CA LEU A 87 16.59 -0.09 -1.44
C LEU A 87 17.83 0.27 -0.63
N ARG A 88 18.09 -0.45 0.47
CA ARG A 88 19.32 -0.28 1.27
C ARG A 88 20.58 -0.55 0.46
N LYS A 89 20.62 -1.65 -0.31
CA LYS A 89 21.75 -1.97 -1.18
C LYS A 89 22.02 -0.82 -2.16
N ARG A 90 20.96 -0.30 -2.80
CA ARG A 90 21.06 0.83 -3.73
C ARG A 90 21.55 2.10 -3.03
N TYR A 91 21.02 2.38 -1.83
CA TYR A 91 21.43 3.52 -1.02
C TYR A 91 22.93 3.49 -0.71
N LEU A 92 23.47 2.33 -0.33
CA LEU A 92 24.90 2.16 0.01
C LEU A 92 25.83 2.37 -1.19
N GLN A 93 25.36 2.27 -2.41
CA GLN A 93 26.12 2.57 -3.63
C GLN A 93 26.32 4.08 -3.86
N GLY A 94 25.53 4.92 -3.16
CA GLY A 94 25.56 6.36 -3.31
C GLY A 94 24.72 6.89 -4.48
N GLY A 95 24.45 8.20 -4.47
CA GLY A 95 23.65 8.84 -5.53
C GLY A 95 22.20 8.38 -5.59
N PHE A 96 21.60 8.09 -4.44
CA PHE A 96 20.21 7.66 -4.29
C PHE A 96 19.54 8.41 -3.15
N ASP A 97 18.70 9.36 -3.51
CA ASP A 97 17.96 10.17 -2.54
C ASP A 97 16.63 9.51 -2.19
N VAL A 98 16.40 9.29 -0.89
CA VAL A 98 15.17 8.69 -0.42
C VAL A 98 14.41 9.65 0.47
N ALA A 99 13.12 9.83 0.17
CA ALA A 99 12.21 10.56 1.03
C ALA A 99 10.95 9.74 1.31
N TYR A 100 10.29 10.03 2.44
CA TYR A 100 9.05 9.37 2.78
C TYR A 100 8.02 10.32 3.37
N ILE A 101 6.75 10.02 3.07
CA ILE A 101 5.56 10.65 3.63
C ILE A 101 4.81 9.57 4.40
N GLY A 102 4.39 9.88 5.61
CA GLY A 102 3.69 8.95 6.49
C GLY A 102 4.28 8.93 7.90
N SER A 103 3.94 7.92 8.68
CA SER A 103 4.46 7.74 10.04
C SER A 103 5.97 7.60 10.02
N GLN A 104 6.62 8.18 11.04
CA GLN A 104 8.07 8.09 11.15
C GLN A 104 8.49 6.63 11.35
N THR A 105 9.29 6.12 10.41
CA THR A 105 9.75 4.73 10.38
C THR A 105 11.28 4.67 10.26
N ASP A 106 11.89 3.67 10.89
CA ASP A 106 13.29 3.34 10.68
C ASP A 106 13.41 2.37 9.49
N LEU A 107 13.88 2.86 8.36
CA LEU A 107 14.09 2.08 7.14
C LEU A 107 15.43 1.33 7.10
N THR A 108 16.25 1.42 8.16
CA THR A 108 17.62 0.89 8.24
C THR A 108 18.67 1.63 7.39
N PHE A 109 18.27 2.73 6.76
CA PHE A 109 19.12 3.68 6.04
C PHE A 109 18.52 5.09 6.15
N PRO A 110 19.31 6.15 6.02
CA PRO A 110 18.81 7.51 6.08
C PRO A 110 17.80 7.82 4.98
N ALA A 111 16.70 8.45 5.36
CA ALA A 111 15.69 8.94 4.45
C ALA A 111 15.10 10.26 4.97
N THR A 112 14.73 11.16 4.08
CA THR A 112 14.18 12.46 4.43
C THR A 112 12.70 12.35 4.74
N HIS A 113 12.29 12.60 5.99
CA HIS A 113 10.87 12.67 6.34
C HIS A 113 10.27 13.99 5.87
N ILE A 114 9.30 13.94 4.98
CA ILE A 114 8.64 15.13 4.41
C ILE A 114 7.42 15.56 5.24
N GLY A 115 6.71 14.61 5.80
CA GLY A 115 5.53 14.86 6.63
C GLY A 115 4.64 13.63 6.75
N THR A 116 3.53 13.77 7.51
CA THR A 116 2.65 12.65 7.87
C THR A 116 1.29 12.67 7.18
N SER A 117 1.01 13.66 6.33
CA SER A 117 -0.33 13.86 5.78
C SER A 117 -0.34 13.97 4.25
N THR A 118 -1.50 13.76 3.66
CA THR A 118 -1.77 13.99 2.24
C THR A 118 -1.48 15.43 1.80
N HIS A 119 -1.52 16.39 2.73
CA HIS A 119 -1.11 17.78 2.46
C HIS A 119 0.37 17.86 2.06
N SER A 120 1.24 17.03 2.65
CA SER A 120 2.66 16.97 2.27
C SER A 120 2.84 16.45 0.86
N LEU A 121 2.06 15.44 0.45
CA LEU A 121 2.04 14.94 -0.91
C LEU A 121 1.54 15.99 -1.90
N ASN A 122 0.47 16.73 -1.55
CA ASN A 122 -0.03 17.82 -2.38
C ASN A 122 1.02 18.91 -2.60
N ARG A 123 1.80 19.28 -1.59
CA ARG A 123 2.90 20.23 -1.72
C ARG A 123 3.98 19.77 -2.71
N ILE A 124 4.25 18.46 -2.75
CA ILE A 124 5.18 17.90 -3.75
C ILE A 124 4.55 17.99 -5.14
N ALA A 125 3.30 17.54 -5.30
CA ALA A 125 2.60 17.59 -6.58
C ALA A 125 2.43 19.02 -7.15
N GLU A 126 2.40 20.05 -6.27
CA GLU A 126 2.36 21.47 -6.63
C GLU A 126 3.77 22.08 -6.84
N GLY A 127 4.83 21.33 -6.69
CA GLY A 127 6.20 21.83 -6.82
C GLY A 127 6.66 22.74 -5.67
N LYS A 128 5.96 22.76 -4.53
CA LYS A 128 6.21 23.68 -3.40
C LYS A 128 7.15 23.12 -2.32
N HIS A 129 7.80 22.01 -2.58
CA HIS A 129 8.74 21.39 -1.64
C HIS A 129 10.13 21.30 -2.29
N HIS A 130 11.19 21.41 -1.47
CA HIS A 130 12.57 21.36 -2.01
C HIS A 130 12.89 20.00 -2.68
N PHE A 131 12.26 18.90 -2.24
CA PHE A 131 12.42 17.60 -2.83
C PHE A 131 11.91 17.50 -4.28
N CYS A 132 11.05 18.45 -4.71
CA CYS A 132 10.57 18.52 -6.09
C CYS A 132 11.70 18.74 -7.10
N GLN A 133 12.73 19.49 -6.71
CA GLN A 133 13.89 19.73 -7.60
C GLN A 133 14.71 18.44 -7.78
N ILE A 134 14.79 17.61 -6.74
CA ILE A 134 15.47 16.32 -6.79
C ILE A 134 14.69 15.39 -7.71
N LEU A 135 13.37 15.31 -7.54
CA LEU A 135 12.48 14.51 -8.42
C LEU A 135 12.53 14.95 -9.87
N ALA A 136 12.48 16.26 -10.13
CA ALA A 136 12.50 16.81 -11.49
C ALA A 136 13.82 16.55 -12.24
N ASN A 137 14.92 16.40 -11.52
CA ASN A 137 16.23 16.10 -12.10
C ASN A 137 16.53 14.60 -12.17
N ALA A 138 15.64 13.76 -11.59
CA ALA A 138 15.80 12.33 -11.59
C ALA A 138 15.66 11.76 -13.01
N LYS A 139 16.49 10.76 -13.32
CA LYS A 139 16.41 10.00 -14.57
C LYS A 139 15.53 8.76 -14.43
N ASN A 140 15.62 8.12 -13.27
CA ASN A 140 14.90 6.90 -12.93
C ASN A 140 14.23 7.02 -11.56
N PRO A 141 13.19 7.87 -11.42
CA PRO A 141 12.48 8.03 -10.16
C PRO A 141 11.64 6.78 -9.84
N LEU A 142 11.63 6.42 -8.56
CA LEU A 142 10.82 5.33 -8.02
C LEU A 142 9.81 5.89 -7.02
N ILE A 143 8.54 5.54 -7.18
CA ILE A 143 7.48 5.86 -6.22
C ILE A 143 6.94 4.56 -5.64
N LEU A 144 6.94 4.44 -4.32
CA LEU A 144 6.37 3.31 -3.59
C LEU A 144 5.16 3.80 -2.79
N ILE A 145 4.01 3.19 -3.00
CA ILE A 145 2.76 3.52 -2.31
C ILE A 145 2.36 2.33 -1.44
N GLY A 146 1.99 2.59 -0.19
CA GLY A 146 1.53 1.57 0.75
C GLY A 146 0.16 1.01 0.38
N GLU A 147 -0.04 -0.27 0.63
CA GLU A 147 -1.27 -0.99 0.32
C GLU A 147 -2.48 -0.44 1.10
N ASP A 148 -2.30 -0.08 2.37
CA ASP A 148 -3.38 0.43 3.23
C ASP A 148 -4.01 1.71 2.68
N ASP A 149 -3.24 2.55 2.01
CA ASP A 149 -3.73 3.77 1.38
C ASP A 149 -4.51 3.50 0.09
N ILE A 150 -4.07 2.52 -0.68
CA ILE A 150 -4.76 2.08 -1.91
C ILE A 150 -6.11 1.44 -1.55
N ASN A 151 -6.19 0.79 -0.40
CA ASN A 151 -7.39 0.11 0.07
C ASN A 151 -8.37 1.04 0.82
N SER A 152 -7.94 2.23 1.25
CA SER A 152 -8.84 3.20 1.88
C SER A 152 -9.61 3.99 0.83
N SER A 153 -10.92 3.79 0.76
CA SER A 153 -11.82 4.30 -0.30
C SER A 153 -11.81 5.83 -0.52
N ILE A 154 -11.37 6.60 0.46
CA ILE A 154 -11.38 8.07 0.40
C ILE A 154 -10.00 8.64 0.04
N ALA A 155 -8.94 8.03 0.53
CA ALA A 155 -7.58 8.53 0.33
C ALA A 155 -6.95 8.00 -0.97
N SER A 156 -7.33 6.81 -1.43
CA SER A 156 -6.72 6.14 -2.57
C SER A 156 -6.78 6.94 -3.87
N SER A 157 -7.94 7.45 -4.25
CA SER A 157 -8.10 8.25 -5.48
C SER A 157 -7.29 9.55 -5.42
N CYS A 158 -7.21 10.16 -4.24
CA CYS A 158 -6.43 11.38 -4.03
C CYS A 158 -4.93 11.09 -4.14
N ILE A 159 -4.44 10.04 -3.47
CA ILE A 159 -3.03 9.65 -3.48
C ILE A 159 -2.60 9.25 -4.89
N LEU A 160 -3.37 8.41 -5.59
CA LEU A 160 -3.07 8.00 -6.95
C LEU A 160 -3.08 9.19 -7.93
N SER A 161 -4.05 10.10 -7.81
CA SER A 161 -4.11 11.29 -8.66
C SER A 161 -2.96 12.27 -8.41
N LEU A 162 -2.48 12.39 -7.17
CA LEU A 162 -1.35 13.23 -6.82
C LEU A 162 -0.02 12.58 -7.23
N SER A 163 0.13 11.27 -7.02
CA SER A 163 1.33 10.55 -7.47
C SER A 163 1.48 10.52 -8.99
N ALA A 164 0.36 10.50 -9.73
CA ALA A 164 0.39 10.59 -11.19
C ALA A 164 0.78 11.98 -11.74
N LYS A 165 0.80 13.02 -10.89
CA LYS A 165 1.26 14.38 -11.25
C LYS A 165 2.74 14.60 -10.99
N ILE A 166 3.34 13.74 -10.21
CA ILE A 166 4.77 13.77 -9.85
C ILE A 166 5.56 13.04 -10.93
#